data_8c5778f5a4cbc76509545fdd94fef133
#
_entry.id   8c5778f5a4cbc76509545fdd94fef133
#
_cell.length_a   1.000
_cell.length_b   1.000
_cell.length_c   1.000
_cell.angle_alpha   90.00
_cell.angle_beta   90.00
_cell.angle_gamma   90.00
#
_symmetry.space_group_name_H-M   'P 1'
#
loop_
_entity.id
_entity.type
_entity.pdbx_description
1 polymer ?
#
loop_
_entity_poly.entity_id
_entity_poly.type
_entity_poly.pdbx_seq_one_letter_code
_entity_poly.pdbx_strand_id
1 'polypeptide(L)' 'MLKTILSISGKPGLYKLISQGRNMLIVESLTDKKRFPAYGN' A
#
# COMPACT_ATOMS: atom_id res chain seq x y z
N MET A 1 6.34 -12.41 13.20
CA MET A 1 6.69 -11.86 11.89
C MET A 1 5.60 -10.96 11.39
N LEU A 2 5.95 -9.78 10.97
CA LEU A 2 4.97 -8.79 10.59
C LEU A 2 4.65 -8.89 9.11
N LYS A 3 3.37 -8.76 8.82
CA LYS A 3 2.92 -8.73 7.43
C LYS A 3 2.61 -7.30 7.05
N THR A 4 3.15 -6.89 5.95
CA THR A 4 2.90 -5.54 5.45
C THR A 4 2.01 -5.53 4.23
N ILE A 5 1.31 -6.63 4.02
CA ILE A 5 0.37 -6.74 2.92
C ILE A 5 -0.97 -6.19 3.37
N LEU A 6 -1.54 -5.35 2.54
CA LEU A 6 -2.83 -4.74 2.88
C LEU A 6 -3.66 -4.57 1.62
N SER A 7 -4.92 -4.28 1.82
CA SER A 7 -5.82 -4.02 0.72
C SER A 7 -6.33 -2.59 0.85
N ILE A 8 -6.64 -1.99 -0.27
CA ILE A 8 -7.11 -0.62 -0.30
C ILE A 8 -8.55 -0.60 -0.74
N SER A 9 -9.36 0.12 0.01
CA SER A 9 -10.77 0.23 -0.27
C SER A 9 -10.97 0.85 -1.65
N GLY A 10 -11.80 0.23 -2.45
CA GLY A 10 -12.08 0.74 -3.78
C GLY A 10 -11.07 0.32 -4.85
N LYS A 11 -10.07 -0.44 -4.47
CA LYS A 11 -9.08 -0.91 -5.43
C LYS A 11 -8.91 -2.41 -5.32
N PRO A 12 -8.82 -3.10 -6.44
CA PRO A 12 -8.65 -4.56 -6.43
C PRO A 12 -7.22 -4.95 -6.13
N GLY A 13 -7.06 -6.15 -5.62
CA GLY A 13 -5.73 -6.71 -5.41
C GLY A 13 -5.16 -6.38 -4.06
N LEU A 14 -3.94 -6.82 -3.86
CA LEU A 14 -3.24 -6.61 -2.61
C LEU A 14 -2.07 -5.66 -2.84
N TYR A 15 -1.67 -5.01 -1.78
CA TYR A 15 -0.62 -4.01 -1.83
C TYR A 15 0.37 -4.25 -0.73
N LYS A 16 1.62 -3.96 -1.01
CA LYS A 16 2.68 -4.13 -0.04
C LYS A 16 3.12 -2.77 0.46
N LEU A 17 3.23 -2.63 1.77
CA LEU A 17 3.70 -1.38 2.37
C LEU A 17 5.19 -1.25 2.14
N ILE A 18 5.57 -0.16 1.49
CA ILE A 18 6.97 0.10 1.21
C ILE A 18 7.54 1.09 2.23
N SER A 19 6.78 2.13 2.49
CA SER A 19 7.24 3.16 3.39
C SER A 19 6.04 3.81 4.05
N GLN A 20 6.26 4.39 5.22
CA GLN A 20 5.18 4.99 5.97
C GLN A 20 5.61 6.38 6.44
N GLY A 21 4.82 7.37 6.07
CA GLY A 21 5.01 8.72 6.56
C GLY A 21 3.97 9.07 7.60
N ARG A 22 3.82 10.36 7.85
CA ARG A 22 2.86 10.81 8.84
C ARG A 22 1.42 10.57 8.40
N ASN A 23 1.08 11.10 7.25
CA ASN A 23 -0.28 10.97 6.73
C ASN A 23 -0.30 10.23 5.43
N MET A 24 0.80 9.56 5.11
CA MET A 24 0.93 8.98 3.78
C MET A 24 1.65 7.65 3.88
N LEU A 25 1.20 6.72 3.10
CA LEU A 25 1.85 5.44 2.96
C LEU A 25 2.27 5.29 1.51
N ILE A 26 3.42 4.69 1.31
CA ILE A 26 3.84 4.32 -0.02
C ILE A 26 3.63 2.83 -0.15
N VAL A 27 2.82 2.45 -1.10
CA VAL A 27 2.50 1.04 -1.28
C VAL A 27 2.86 0.61 -2.69
N GLU A 28 3.04 -0.67 -2.86
CA GLU A 28 3.36 -1.24 -4.15
C GLU A 28 2.31 -2.29 -4.49
N SER A 29 1.71 -2.14 -5.66
CA SER A 29 0.74 -3.11 -6.12
C SER A 29 1.45 -4.42 -6.41
N LEU A 30 0.96 -5.50 -5.84
CA LEU A 30 1.54 -6.81 -6.09
C LEU A 30 1.18 -7.32 -7.47
N THR A 31 0.16 -6.76 -8.06
CA THR A 31 -0.27 -7.16 -9.39
C THR A 31 0.59 -6.49 -10.46
N ASP A 32 0.73 -5.19 -10.36
CA ASP A 32 1.43 -4.40 -11.38
C ASP A 32 2.85 -4.08 -11.00
N LYS A 33 3.18 -4.25 -9.74
CA LYS A 33 4.50 -3.90 -9.22
C LYS A 33 4.80 -2.42 -9.38
N LYS A 34 3.77 -1.62 -9.23
CA LYS A 34 3.89 -0.17 -9.31
C LYS A 34 3.67 0.44 -7.94
N ARG A 35 4.41 1.48 -7.66
CA ARG A 35 4.33 2.16 -6.38
C ARG A 35 3.53 3.43 -6.52
N PHE A 36 2.79 3.75 -5.47
CA PHE A 36 2.06 4.99 -5.43
C PHE A 36 1.74 5.35 -3.99
N PRO A 37 1.48 6.63 -3.73
CA PRO A 37 1.13 7.04 -2.38
C PRO A 37 -0.32 6.72 -2.06
N ALA A 38 -0.55 6.24 -0.86
CA ALA A 38 -1.88 6.00 -0.36
C ALA A 38 -2.06 6.88 0.86
N TYR A 39 -2.94 7.87 0.76
CA TYR A 39 -3.15 8.79 1.85
C TYR A 39 -4.21 8.25 2.77
N GLY A 40 -3.88 8.21 4.05
CA GLY A 40 -4.84 7.80 5.04
C GLY A 40 -5.47 9.02 5.70
N ASN A 41 -6.60 8.80 6.29
CA ASN A 41 -7.27 9.86 7.04
C ASN A 41 -7.09 9.68 8.52
#